data_b85bdfc3cd352005170c4c8b213d75e2
#
_entry.id   b85bdfc3cd352005170c4c8b213d75e2
#
_cell.length_a   1.000
_cell.length_b   1.000
_cell.length_c   1.000
_cell.angle_alpha   90.00
_cell.angle_beta   90.00
_cell.angle_gamma   90.00
#
_symmetry.space_group_name_H-M   'P 1'
#
loop_
_entity.id
_entity.type
_entity.pdbx_description
1 polymer ?
#
loop_
_entity_poly.entity_id
_entity_poly.type
_entity_poly.pdbx_seq_one_letter_code
_entity_poly.pdbx_strand_id
1 'polypeptide(L)'
;MFAGVYTDEGISGLNTRHREGFNRMIADALAGNIDLIVTKSVSRFARNTVDSLTTIRDLKSHGVEVYFEKENIWTFDGKGELLILIMSSLAQEESRSISDNVTWGQRKHFADGKVNMPYGQFLGYRKGPDGLPEIDPEEAETVRFIYRLFM
;
A
#
# COMPACT_ATOMS: atom_id res chain seq x y z
N MET A 1 10.65 16.47 27.32
CA MET A 1 11.93 15.74 27.48
C MET A 1 12.42 15.33 26.11
N PHE A 2 13.74 15.39 25.80
CA PHE A 2 14.26 14.93 24.52
C PHE A 2 14.27 13.38 24.48
N ALA A 3 13.51 12.76 23.57
CA ALA A 3 13.39 11.31 23.50
C ALA A 3 14.52 10.64 22.69
N GLY A 4 15.05 11.29 21.64
CA GLY A 4 16.15 10.76 20.85
C GLY A 4 16.16 11.26 19.39
N VAL A 5 17.15 10.77 18.62
CA VAL A 5 17.23 10.96 17.17
C VAL A 5 17.09 9.61 16.51
N TYR A 6 16.18 9.52 15.53
CA TYR A 6 15.96 8.34 14.70
C TYR A 6 16.47 8.61 13.29
N THR A 7 17.39 7.80 12.82
CA THR A 7 18.01 7.97 11.51
C THR A 7 17.95 6.68 10.71
N ASP A 8 17.75 6.82 9.40
CA ASP A 8 17.90 5.74 8.43
C ASP A 8 19.09 6.09 7.53
N GLU A 9 20.25 5.50 7.78
CA GLU A 9 21.48 5.79 7.03
C GLU A 9 21.52 5.08 5.67
N GLY A 10 21.93 5.82 4.63
CA GLY A 10 22.39 5.25 3.34
C GLY A 10 21.34 4.61 2.45
N ILE A 11 20.05 4.82 2.69
CA ILE A 11 18.99 4.21 1.87
C ILE A 11 18.66 5.12 0.68
N SER A 12 19.32 4.86 -0.48
CA SER A 12 18.92 5.43 -1.76
C SER A 12 17.50 4.97 -2.11
N GLY A 13 16.72 5.82 -2.81
CA GLY A 13 15.29 5.65 -3.07
C GLY A 13 14.83 4.38 -3.79
N LEU A 14 15.72 3.41 -4.05
CA LEU A 14 15.46 2.14 -4.72
C LEU A 14 15.28 0.94 -3.76
N ASN A 15 15.67 1.06 -2.48
CA ASN A 15 15.61 -0.07 -1.56
C ASN A 15 14.53 0.14 -0.49
N THR A 16 13.35 -0.46 -0.72
CA THR A 16 12.10 -0.18 0.00
C THR A 16 11.94 -0.91 1.35
N ARG A 17 12.88 -1.76 1.76
CA ARG A 17 12.63 -2.73 2.85
C ARG A 17 13.07 -2.34 4.26
N HIS A 18 13.93 -1.34 4.48
CA HIS A 18 14.47 -1.10 5.82
C HIS A 18 14.51 0.39 6.19
N ARG A 19 13.38 0.92 6.66
CA ARG A 19 13.32 2.16 7.46
C ARG A 19 13.22 1.78 8.94
N GLU A 20 14.21 1.06 9.42
CA GLU A 20 14.21 0.57 10.81
C GLU A 20 14.14 1.71 11.83
N GLY A 21 14.87 2.79 11.57
CA GLY A 21 14.83 3.99 12.40
C GLY A 21 13.43 4.63 12.41
N PHE A 22 12.82 4.80 11.24
CA PHE A 22 11.47 5.35 11.14
C PHE A 22 10.43 4.44 11.82
N ASN A 23 10.45 3.14 11.55
CA ASN A 23 9.50 2.19 12.12
C ASN A 23 9.62 2.13 13.66
N ARG A 24 10.85 2.18 14.18
CA ARG A 24 11.11 2.24 15.63
C ARG A 24 10.58 3.55 16.23
N MET A 25 10.79 4.69 15.57
CA MET A 25 10.23 5.97 15.98
C MET A 25 8.70 5.92 16.09
N ILE A 26 8.03 5.37 15.09
CA ILE A 26 6.57 5.24 15.10
C ILE A 26 6.11 4.30 16.21
N ALA A 27 6.77 3.16 16.40
CA ALA A 27 6.45 2.23 17.48
C ALA A 27 6.60 2.88 18.87
N ASP A 28 7.68 3.63 19.10
CA ASP A 28 7.91 4.35 20.36
C ASP A 28 6.86 5.46 20.57
N ALA A 29 6.45 6.15 19.51
CA ALA A 29 5.40 7.16 19.57
C ALA A 29 4.03 6.55 19.91
N LEU A 30 3.65 5.46 19.25
CA LEU A 30 2.39 4.76 19.53
C LEU A 30 2.37 4.09 20.92
N ALA A 31 3.54 3.74 21.46
CA ALA A 31 3.69 3.26 22.83
C ALA A 31 3.61 4.37 23.90
N GLY A 32 3.46 5.66 23.48
CA GLY A 32 3.37 6.80 24.39
C GLY A 32 4.70 7.31 24.94
N ASN A 33 5.82 6.92 24.32
CA ASN A 33 7.16 7.37 24.71
C ASN A 33 7.56 8.70 24.05
N ILE A 34 6.79 9.15 23.06
CA ILE A 34 7.04 10.36 22.25
C ILE A 34 5.73 11.12 22.08
N ASP A 35 5.71 12.40 22.43
CA ASP A 35 4.56 13.30 22.27
C ASP A 35 4.67 14.16 21.01
N LEU A 36 5.90 14.39 20.54
CA LEU A 36 6.21 15.26 19.40
C LEU A 36 7.30 14.65 18.50
N ILE A 37 7.04 14.57 17.22
CA ILE A 37 7.98 14.21 16.18
C ILE A 37 8.32 15.46 15.36
N VAL A 38 9.62 15.78 15.24
CA VAL A 38 10.12 16.85 14.37
C VAL A 38 10.79 16.22 13.16
N THR A 39 10.34 16.56 11.97
CA THR A 39 10.90 16.04 10.72
C THR A 39 11.16 17.17 9.72
N LYS A 40 12.12 16.97 8.83
CA LYS A 40 12.54 17.99 7.86
C LYS A 40 11.43 18.41 6.90
N SER A 41 10.62 17.44 6.42
CA SER A 41 9.55 17.71 5.46
C SER A 41 8.58 16.53 5.36
N VAL A 42 7.39 16.79 4.83
CA VAL A 42 6.39 15.76 4.52
C VAL A 42 6.97 14.68 3.60
N SER A 43 7.73 15.06 2.58
CA SER A 43 8.34 14.13 1.62
C SER A 43 9.43 13.23 2.21
N ARG A 44 10.00 13.61 3.36
CA ARG A 44 10.96 12.78 4.12
C ARG A 44 10.28 11.89 5.13
N PHE A 45 9.12 12.29 5.61
CA PHE A 45 8.36 11.55 6.59
C PHE A 45 7.88 10.20 6.05
N ALA A 46 7.24 10.18 4.87
CA ALA A 46 6.83 8.93 4.26
C ALA A 46 7.07 8.90 2.75
N ARG A 47 7.04 7.71 2.15
CA ARG A 47 7.45 7.46 0.76
C ARG A 47 6.33 7.67 -0.24
N ASN A 48 5.11 7.43 0.16
CA ASN A 48 3.92 7.66 -0.65
C ASN A 48 2.85 8.37 0.17
N THR A 49 1.85 8.86 -0.51
CA THR A 49 0.78 9.66 0.10
C THR A 49 -0.08 8.84 1.04
N VAL A 50 -0.35 7.58 0.69
CA VAL A 50 -1.21 6.68 1.48
C VAL A 50 -0.55 6.33 2.83
N ASP A 51 0.73 5.91 2.81
CA ASP A 51 1.47 5.57 4.02
C ASP A 51 1.64 6.79 4.92
N SER A 52 1.95 7.97 4.31
CA SER A 52 2.04 9.23 5.05
C SER A 52 0.76 9.57 5.78
N LEU A 53 -0.36 9.49 5.07
CA LEU A 53 -1.68 9.82 5.60
C LEU A 53 -2.09 8.88 6.73
N THR A 54 -1.91 7.57 6.54
CA THR A 54 -2.22 6.56 7.55
C THR A 54 -1.40 6.79 8.81
N THR A 55 -0.08 6.95 8.66
CA THR A 55 0.83 7.18 9.78
C THR A 55 0.49 8.46 10.55
N ILE A 56 0.22 9.58 9.85
CA ILE A 56 -0.14 10.85 10.51
C ILE A 56 -1.46 10.71 11.28
N ARG A 57 -2.46 10.02 10.72
CA ARG A 57 -3.74 9.77 11.39
C ARG A 57 -3.57 8.91 12.63
N ASP A 58 -2.77 7.85 12.55
CA ASP A 58 -2.50 6.97 13.68
C ASP A 58 -1.78 7.72 14.80
N LEU A 59 -0.75 8.49 14.49
CA LEU A 59 -0.05 9.33 15.46
C LEU A 59 -1.00 10.34 16.10
N LYS A 60 -1.82 11.03 15.30
CA LYS A 60 -2.81 12.00 15.80
C LYS A 60 -3.83 11.36 16.74
N SER A 61 -4.31 10.15 16.43
CA SER A 61 -5.26 9.42 17.27
C SER A 61 -4.67 9.00 18.62
N HIS A 62 -3.33 8.87 18.69
CA HIS A 62 -2.60 8.58 19.93
C HIS A 62 -2.07 9.84 20.64
N GLY A 63 -2.48 11.04 20.18
CA GLY A 63 -2.07 12.30 20.79
C GLY A 63 -0.64 12.72 20.46
N VAL A 64 -0.01 12.14 19.44
CA VAL A 64 1.34 12.46 19.00
C VAL A 64 1.29 13.51 17.89
N GLU A 65 1.91 14.66 18.11
CA GLU A 65 2.00 15.73 17.13
C GLU A 65 3.21 15.55 16.21
N VAL A 66 3.08 15.95 14.94
CA VAL A 66 4.20 15.98 13.99
C VAL A 66 4.41 17.40 13.49
N TYR A 67 5.65 17.87 13.56
CA TYR A 67 6.06 19.16 12.99
C TYR A 67 6.93 18.95 11.76
N PHE A 68 6.47 19.51 10.64
CA PHE A 68 7.18 19.56 9.36
C PHE A 68 7.91 20.89 9.22
N GLU A 69 9.24 20.88 9.43
CA GLU A 69 10.06 22.09 9.49
C GLU A 69 10.00 22.91 8.18
N LYS A 70 10.20 22.27 7.02
CA LYS A 70 10.25 22.93 5.73
C LYS A 70 8.93 23.60 5.35
N GLU A 71 7.82 22.93 5.61
CA GLU A 71 6.48 23.41 5.30
C GLU A 71 5.93 24.34 6.42
N ASN A 72 6.56 24.36 7.59
CA ASN A 72 6.08 25.03 8.80
C ASN A 72 4.63 24.65 9.14
N ILE A 73 4.42 23.35 9.26
CA ILE A 73 3.09 22.76 9.53
C ILE A 73 3.16 21.89 10.80
N TRP A 74 2.22 22.12 11.69
CA TRP A 74 1.93 21.28 12.86
C TRP A 74 0.68 20.45 12.58
N THR A 75 0.70 19.15 12.89
CA THR A 75 -0.44 18.27 12.53
C THR A 75 -1.70 18.51 13.34
N PHE A 76 -1.60 19.20 14.49
CA PHE A 76 -2.77 19.52 15.31
C PHE A 76 -3.39 20.89 15.00
N ASP A 77 -2.74 21.70 14.18
CA ASP A 77 -3.29 23.00 13.75
C ASP A 77 -4.18 22.89 12.50
N GLY A 78 -4.81 24.03 12.11
CA GLY A 78 -5.65 24.09 10.92
C GLY A 78 -4.92 23.82 9.61
N LYS A 79 -3.62 24.10 9.53
CA LYS A 79 -2.77 23.76 8.37
C LYS A 79 -2.54 22.25 8.30
N GLY A 80 -2.37 21.58 9.45
CA GLY A 80 -2.28 20.14 9.55
C GLY A 80 -3.55 19.45 9.07
N GLU A 81 -4.73 19.95 9.43
CA GLU A 81 -6.00 19.43 8.93
C GLU A 81 -6.12 19.57 7.40
N LEU A 82 -5.73 20.72 6.86
CA LEU A 82 -5.73 20.97 5.42
C LEU A 82 -4.73 20.01 4.72
N LEU A 83 -3.55 19.80 5.28
CA LEU A 83 -2.57 18.84 4.76
C LEU A 83 -3.16 17.42 4.70
N ILE A 84 -3.79 16.96 5.78
CA ILE A 84 -4.44 15.64 5.86
C ILE A 84 -5.55 15.53 4.80
N LEU A 85 -6.34 16.58 4.59
CA LEU A 85 -7.40 16.61 3.57
C LEU A 85 -6.83 16.49 2.15
N ILE A 86 -5.80 17.28 1.82
CA ILE A 86 -5.12 17.22 0.52
C ILE A 86 -4.50 15.84 0.29
N MET A 87 -3.80 15.30 1.28
CA MET A 87 -3.20 13.97 1.18
C MET A 87 -4.26 12.87 1.01
N SER A 88 -5.42 13.01 1.65
CA SER A 88 -6.55 12.08 1.47
C SER A 88 -7.06 12.07 0.03
N SER A 89 -7.21 13.24 -0.58
CA SER A 89 -7.64 13.38 -1.97
C SER A 89 -6.62 12.80 -2.94
N LEU A 90 -5.33 13.06 -2.72
CA LEU A 90 -4.25 12.50 -3.55
C LEU A 90 -4.15 10.97 -3.42
N ALA A 91 -4.26 10.42 -2.22
CA ALA A 91 -4.26 8.99 -1.97
C ALA A 91 -5.44 8.29 -2.68
N GLN A 92 -6.61 8.91 -2.70
CA GLN A 92 -7.78 8.41 -3.40
C GLN A 92 -7.60 8.41 -4.92
N GLU A 93 -7.04 9.49 -5.49
CA GLU A 93 -6.71 9.57 -6.92
C GLU A 93 -5.64 8.54 -7.32
N GLU A 94 -4.59 8.37 -6.52
CA GLU A 94 -3.54 7.37 -6.76
C GLU A 94 -4.14 5.95 -6.79
N SER A 95 -4.99 5.62 -5.83
CA SER A 95 -5.67 4.32 -5.76
C SER A 95 -6.57 4.08 -6.98
N ARG A 96 -7.33 5.11 -7.41
CA ARG A 96 -8.17 5.05 -8.61
C ARG A 96 -7.34 4.85 -9.88
N SER A 97 -6.25 5.60 -10.04
CA SER A 97 -5.35 5.49 -11.19
C SER A 97 -4.73 4.10 -11.30
N ILE A 98 -4.31 3.50 -10.19
CA ILE A 98 -3.80 2.12 -10.16
C ILE A 98 -4.89 1.14 -10.63
N SER A 99 -6.11 1.25 -10.12
CA SER A 99 -7.23 0.39 -10.50
C SER A 99 -7.56 0.50 -11.99
N ASP A 100 -7.62 1.72 -12.52
CA ASP A 100 -7.89 1.98 -13.94
C ASP A 100 -6.78 1.39 -14.84
N ASN A 101 -5.51 1.56 -14.46
CA ASN A 101 -4.37 1.01 -15.18
C ASN A 101 -4.37 -0.53 -15.19
N VAL A 102 -4.68 -1.17 -14.06
CA VAL A 102 -4.80 -2.64 -13.99
C VAL A 102 -5.94 -3.13 -14.88
N THR A 103 -7.10 -2.49 -14.81
CA THR A 103 -8.27 -2.82 -15.63
C THR A 103 -7.97 -2.65 -17.12
N TRP A 104 -7.32 -1.56 -17.51
CA TRP A 104 -6.90 -1.32 -18.89
C TRP A 104 -5.89 -2.37 -19.36
N GLY A 105 -4.89 -2.69 -18.54
CA GLY A 105 -3.91 -3.73 -18.82
C GLY A 105 -4.56 -5.10 -19.04
N GLN A 106 -5.51 -5.49 -18.19
CA GLN A 106 -6.27 -6.73 -18.34
C GLN A 106 -7.10 -6.76 -19.63
N ARG A 107 -7.84 -5.68 -19.93
CA ARG A 107 -8.63 -5.57 -21.17
C ARG A 107 -7.76 -5.67 -22.41
N LYS A 108 -6.58 -5.03 -22.41
CA LYS A 108 -5.62 -5.13 -23.51
C LYS A 108 -5.10 -6.56 -23.68
N HIS A 109 -4.73 -7.24 -22.59
CA HIS A 109 -4.31 -8.65 -22.63
C HIS A 109 -5.40 -9.55 -23.23
N PHE A 110 -6.67 -9.37 -22.84
CA PHE A 110 -7.78 -10.13 -23.42
C PHE A 110 -8.02 -9.80 -24.91
N ALA A 111 -7.89 -8.52 -25.29
CA ALA A 111 -8.00 -8.11 -26.70
C ALA A 111 -6.89 -8.71 -27.57
N ASP A 112 -5.69 -8.86 -27.02
CA ASP A 112 -4.54 -9.51 -27.67
C ASP A 112 -4.64 -11.07 -27.67
N GLY A 113 -5.72 -11.64 -27.15
CA GLY A 113 -5.93 -13.10 -27.04
C GLY A 113 -5.05 -13.77 -25.99
N LYS A 114 -4.39 -12.99 -25.13
CA LYS A 114 -3.53 -13.52 -24.07
C LYS A 114 -4.35 -13.78 -22.82
N VAL A 115 -4.47 -15.04 -22.43
CA VAL A 115 -5.13 -15.45 -21.19
C VAL A 115 -4.07 -15.57 -20.08
N ASN A 116 -4.18 -14.71 -19.07
CA ASN A 116 -3.36 -14.81 -17.87
C ASN A 116 -4.18 -15.51 -16.79
N MET A 117 -4.03 -16.82 -16.69
CA MET A 117 -4.78 -17.66 -15.75
C MET A 117 -3.84 -18.19 -14.67
N PRO A 118 -4.13 -17.98 -13.38
CA PRO A 118 -3.34 -18.54 -12.28
C PRO A 118 -3.67 -20.05 -12.12
N TYR A 119 -3.14 -20.87 -13.00
CA TYR A 119 -3.45 -22.32 -13.07
C TYR A 119 -3.32 -23.06 -11.72
N GLY A 120 -2.40 -22.65 -10.84
CA GLY A 120 -2.28 -23.24 -9.50
C GLY A 120 -3.44 -22.92 -8.53
N GLN A 121 -4.35 -22.04 -8.89
CA GLN A 121 -5.51 -21.61 -8.09
C GLN A 121 -6.83 -21.73 -8.85
N PHE A 122 -6.79 -22.25 -10.10
CA PHE A 122 -7.95 -22.33 -10.97
C PHE A 122 -8.24 -23.78 -11.32
N LEU A 123 -9.12 -24.38 -10.55
CA LEU A 123 -9.47 -25.82 -10.66
C LEU A 123 -10.08 -26.15 -12.03
N GLY A 124 -9.67 -27.28 -12.61
CA GLY A 124 -10.19 -27.81 -13.87
C GLY A 124 -9.42 -27.40 -15.11
N TYR A 125 -8.40 -26.54 -14.98
CA TYR A 125 -7.59 -26.10 -16.10
C TYR A 125 -6.09 -26.14 -15.77
N ARG A 126 -5.28 -26.55 -16.75
CA ARG A 126 -3.83 -26.51 -16.74
C ARG A 126 -3.28 -25.70 -17.92
N LYS A 127 -2.03 -25.32 -17.86
CA LYS A 127 -1.36 -24.63 -18.96
C LYS A 127 -1.01 -25.61 -20.07
N GLY A 128 -1.59 -25.46 -21.26
CA GLY A 128 -1.27 -26.24 -22.43
C GLY A 128 0.12 -25.93 -23.01
N PRO A 129 0.62 -26.75 -23.97
CA PRO A 129 1.94 -26.59 -24.58
C PRO A 129 2.09 -25.27 -25.37
N ASP A 130 1.02 -24.76 -25.91
CA ASP A 130 0.92 -23.47 -26.61
C ASP A 130 0.69 -22.27 -25.68
N GLY A 131 0.62 -22.53 -24.36
CA GLY A 131 0.40 -21.51 -23.35
C GLY A 131 -1.07 -21.15 -23.11
N LEU A 132 -1.99 -21.75 -23.84
CA LEU A 132 -3.43 -21.58 -23.70
C LEU A 132 -3.99 -22.51 -22.59
N PRO A 133 -5.17 -22.18 -22.01
CA PRO A 133 -5.82 -23.05 -21.04
C PRO A 133 -6.25 -24.37 -21.68
N GLU A 134 -5.83 -25.49 -21.08
CA GLU A 134 -6.27 -26.84 -21.41
C GLU A 134 -7.05 -27.42 -20.23
N ILE A 135 -8.09 -28.20 -20.50
CA ILE A 135 -8.86 -28.86 -19.45
C ILE A 135 -7.98 -29.92 -18.78
N ASP A 136 -7.88 -29.87 -17.45
CA ASP A 136 -7.31 -30.96 -16.67
C ASP A 136 -8.42 -32.00 -16.43
N PRO A 137 -8.28 -33.26 -16.96
CA PRO A 137 -9.35 -34.24 -16.89
C PRO A 137 -9.73 -34.66 -15.47
N GLU A 138 -8.76 -34.76 -14.57
CA GLU A 138 -8.97 -35.19 -13.19
C GLU A 138 -9.69 -34.12 -12.38
N GLU A 139 -9.23 -32.88 -12.48
CA GLU A 139 -9.84 -31.75 -11.79
C GLU A 139 -11.20 -31.38 -12.38
N ALA A 140 -11.40 -31.55 -13.69
CA ALA A 140 -12.66 -31.27 -14.37
C ALA A 140 -13.80 -32.16 -13.87
N GLU A 141 -13.53 -33.38 -13.44
CA GLU A 141 -14.56 -34.23 -12.82
C GLU A 141 -15.09 -33.64 -11.52
N THR A 142 -14.20 -33.09 -10.69
CA THR A 142 -14.57 -32.40 -9.45
C THR A 142 -15.41 -31.16 -9.74
N VAL A 143 -15.01 -30.37 -10.73
CA VAL A 143 -15.79 -29.17 -11.15
C VAL A 143 -17.19 -29.56 -11.63
N ARG A 144 -17.29 -30.60 -12.50
CA ARG A 144 -18.59 -31.11 -12.97
C ARG A 144 -19.45 -31.64 -11.84
N PHE A 145 -18.86 -32.27 -10.86
CA PHE A 145 -19.56 -32.77 -9.67
C PHE A 145 -20.13 -31.61 -8.84
N ILE A 146 -19.33 -30.55 -8.61
CA ILE A 146 -19.80 -29.36 -7.91
C ILE A 146 -20.99 -28.73 -8.63
N TYR A 147 -20.91 -28.55 -9.94
CA TYR A 147 -22.04 -28.00 -10.73
C TYR A 147 -23.28 -28.84 -10.66
N ARG A 148 -23.17 -30.19 -10.65
CA ARG A 148 -24.36 -31.10 -10.51
C ARG A 148 -25.00 -31.00 -9.13
N LEU A 149 -24.26 -30.66 -8.09
CA LEU A 149 -24.83 -30.47 -6.76
C LEU A 149 -25.56 -29.13 -6.61
N PHE A 150 -25.24 -28.15 -7.47
CA PHE A 150 -25.80 -26.80 -7.40
C PHE A 150 -27.01 -26.60 -8.31
N MET A 151 -27.22 -27.49 -9.31
CA MET A 151 -28.36 -27.48 -10.22
C MET A 151 -29.35 -28.55 -9.84
#